data_b0a62b731f3a98b52d55f4a5c2527751
#
_entry.id   b0a62b731f3a98b52d55f4a5c2527751
#
_cell.length_a   1.000
_cell.length_b   1.000
_cell.length_c   1.000
_cell.angle_alpha   90.00
_cell.angle_beta   90.00
_cell.angle_gamma   90.00
#
_symmetry.space_group_name_H-M   'P 1'
#
loop_
_entity.id
_entity.type
_entity.pdbx_description
1 polymer ?
#
loop_
_entity_poly.entity_id
_entity_poly.type
_entity_poly.pdbx_seq_one_letter_code
_entity_poly.pdbx_strand_id
1 'polypeptide(L)'
;MLVNRYFGSKEKLFAKAAAATMAEPIILADENLRGPERAAQMARALVAITTPGETPLEGFQMLIRSAASESAARIGRAEIDKRYQKLLTESLRGPRAAERAALVFALVAGVQFMRQSLELPALTKATPACLTALLTPLFEELLENHGA
;
A
#
# COMPACT_ATOMS: atom_id res chain seq x y z
N MET A 1 16.62 -30.18 -15.80
CA MET A 1 17.70 -29.30 -15.32
C MET A 1 17.62 -27.86 -15.84
N LEU A 2 17.28 -27.62 -17.09
CA LEU A 2 17.12 -26.26 -17.66
C LEU A 2 15.93 -25.47 -17.06
N VAL A 3 14.82 -26.15 -16.72
CA VAL A 3 13.61 -25.53 -16.19
C VAL A 3 13.89 -24.87 -14.82
N ASN A 4 14.58 -25.53 -13.90
CA ASN A 4 14.89 -24.97 -12.57
C ASN A 4 15.85 -23.76 -12.63
N ARG A 5 16.79 -23.73 -13.57
CA ARG A 5 17.65 -22.55 -13.78
C ARG A 5 16.88 -21.35 -14.33
N TYR A 6 15.92 -21.60 -15.18
CA TYR A 6 15.12 -20.54 -15.81
C TYR A 6 14.10 -19.95 -14.83
N PHE A 7 13.45 -20.79 -14.01
CA PHE A 7 12.51 -20.31 -12.98
C PHE A 7 13.23 -19.56 -11.86
N GLY A 8 14.37 -20.04 -11.39
CA GLY A 8 15.18 -19.34 -10.38
C GLY A 8 15.70 -17.99 -10.88
N SER A 9 15.99 -17.84 -12.16
CA SER A 9 16.38 -16.58 -12.81
C SER A 9 15.20 -15.60 -12.91
N LYS A 10 14.00 -16.09 -13.25
CA LYS A 10 12.78 -15.27 -13.31
C LYS A 10 12.35 -14.78 -11.93
N GLU A 11 12.37 -15.64 -10.91
CA GLU A 11 12.04 -15.25 -9.54
C GLU A 11 13.03 -14.20 -8.99
N LYS A 12 14.32 -14.37 -9.25
CA LYS A 12 15.34 -13.38 -8.87
C LYS A 12 15.16 -12.05 -9.58
N LEU A 13 14.82 -12.09 -10.86
CA LEU A 13 14.56 -10.88 -11.65
C LEU A 13 13.30 -10.17 -11.14
N PHE A 14 12.24 -10.93 -10.86
CA PHE A 14 11.01 -10.38 -10.30
C PHE A 14 11.24 -9.76 -8.91
N ALA A 15 11.99 -10.43 -8.04
CA ALA A 15 12.34 -9.91 -6.73
C ALA A 15 13.14 -8.61 -6.81
N LYS A 16 14.11 -8.52 -7.74
CA LYS A 16 14.86 -7.29 -7.98
C LYS A 16 13.98 -6.16 -8.51
N ALA A 17 13.09 -6.48 -9.45
CA ALA A 17 12.16 -5.50 -10.01
C ALA A 17 11.17 -5.02 -8.95
N ALA A 18 10.60 -5.92 -8.15
CA ALA A 18 9.75 -5.57 -7.02
C ALA A 18 10.47 -4.67 -6.01
N ALA A 19 11.69 -5.02 -5.63
CA ALA A 19 12.50 -4.22 -4.72
C ALA A 19 12.85 -2.83 -5.27
N ALA A 20 13.09 -2.72 -6.57
CA ALA A 20 13.45 -1.45 -7.22
C ALA A 20 12.24 -0.52 -7.42
N THR A 21 11.06 -1.09 -7.70
CA THR A 21 9.84 -0.33 -8.00
C THR A 21 8.98 -0.05 -6.76
N MET A 22 9.13 -0.82 -5.69
CA MET A 22 8.59 -0.51 -4.37
C MET A 22 9.51 0.48 -3.66
N ALA A 23 9.73 1.63 -4.29
CA ALA A 23 10.53 2.71 -3.75
C ALA A 23 9.92 3.28 -2.46
N GLU A 24 10.51 4.32 -1.92
CA GLU A 24 10.18 4.89 -0.61
C GLU A 24 8.67 5.05 -0.36
N PRO A 25 8.20 4.67 0.83
CA PRO A 25 6.78 4.70 1.17
C PRO A 25 6.28 6.15 1.33
N ILE A 26 5.74 6.75 0.28
CA ILE A 26 5.24 8.13 0.30
C ILE A 26 4.17 8.30 1.38
N ILE A 27 3.22 7.35 1.46
CA ILE A 27 2.13 7.41 2.45
C ILE A 27 2.67 7.16 3.87
N LEU A 28 3.66 6.30 4.01
CA LEU A 28 4.30 5.95 5.28
C LEU A 28 5.58 6.76 5.55
N ALA A 29 5.73 7.91 4.92
CA ALA A 29 6.81 8.83 5.25
C ALA A 29 6.72 9.23 6.74
N ASP A 30 7.86 9.43 7.38
CA ASP A 30 7.94 9.76 8.82
C ASP A 30 7.03 10.92 9.22
N GLU A 31 6.92 11.92 8.36
CA GLU A 31 6.03 13.08 8.53
C GLU A 31 4.55 12.70 8.57
N ASN A 32 4.15 11.65 7.85
CA ASN A 32 2.76 11.15 7.81
C ASN A 32 2.46 10.16 8.95
N LEU A 33 3.48 9.58 9.57
CA LEU A 33 3.32 8.61 10.67
C LEU A 33 3.31 9.26 12.05
N ARG A 34 3.77 10.50 12.16
CA ARG A 34 3.94 11.20 13.44
C ARG A 34 3.01 12.40 13.51
N GLY A 35 2.50 12.64 14.71
CA GLY A 35 1.68 13.80 14.98
C GLY A 35 0.18 13.51 15.11
N PRO A 36 -0.57 14.50 15.62
CA PRO A 36 -1.99 14.33 15.91
C PRO A 36 -2.88 14.22 14.66
N GLU A 37 -2.40 14.69 13.52
CA GLU A 37 -3.14 14.69 12.26
C GLU A 37 -2.71 13.59 11.28
N ARG A 38 -1.99 12.58 11.75
CA ARG A 38 -1.41 11.53 10.89
C ARG A 38 -2.46 10.84 9.99
N ALA A 39 -3.65 10.59 10.48
CA ALA A 39 -4.73 10.00 9.69
C ALA A 39 -5.14 10.88 8.51
N ALA A 40 -5.33 12.17 8.76
CA ALA A 40 -5.67 13.13 7.72
C ALA A 40 -4.50 13.36 6.73
N GLN A 41 -3.26 13.33 7.22
CA GLN A 41 -2.07 13.41 6.36
C GLN A 41 -1.96 12.20 5.45
N MET A 42 -2.14 10.98 5.97
CA MET A 42 -2.14 9.75 5.17
C MET A 42 -3.28 9.74 4.14
N ALA A 43 -4.49 10.19 4.53
CA ALA A 43 -5.61 10.32 3.60
C ALA A 43 -5.29 11.29 2.45
N ARG A 44 -4.76 12.48 2.77
CA ARG A 44 -4.32 13.45 1.76
C ARG A 44 -3.24 12.89 0.84
N ALA A 45 -2.23 12.23 1.40
CA ALA A 45 -1.15 11.62 0.62
C ALA A 45 -1.69 10.55 -0.33
N LEU A 46 -2.56 9.66 0.15
CA LEU A 46 -3.19 8.63 -0.67
C LEU A 46 -4.02 9.24 -1.81
N VAL A 47 -4.82 10.24 -1.53
CA VAL A 47 -5.63 10.93 -2.54
C VAL A 47 -4.74 11.60 -3.59
N ALA A 48 -3.65 12.23 -3.17
CA ALA A 48 -2.71 12.90 -4.07
C ALA A 48 -1.99 11.92 -5.00
N ILE A 49 -1.40 10.83 -4.47
CA ILE A 49 -0.66 9.86 -5.29
C ILE A 49 -1.55 9.02 -6.21
N THR A 50 -2.85 8.97 -5.95
CA THR A 50 -3.82 8.22 -6.76
C THR A 50 -4.64 9.13 -7.68
N THR A 51 -4.25 10.37 -7.89
CA THR A 51 -4.93 11.32 -8.79
C THR A 51 -5.09 10.71 -10.18
N PRO A 52 -6.30 10.80 -10.79
CA PRO A 52 -6.51 10.31 -12.14
C PRO A 52 -5.57 10.98 -13.15
N GLY A 53 -4.99 10.19 -14.05
CA GLY A 53 -4.03 10.67 -15.05
C GLY A 53 -2.56 10.66 -14.58
N GLU A 54 -2.30 10.50 -13.29
CA GLU A 54 -0.95 10.27 -12.78
C GLU A 54 -0.47 8.84 -13.09
N THR A 55 0.83 8.68 -13.23
CA THR A 55 1.41 7.36 -13.48
C THR A 55 1.18 6.47 -12.26
N PRO A 56 0.50 5.32 -12.42
CA PRO A 56 0.32 4.39 -11.31
C PRO A 56 1.67 3.91 -10.79
N LEU A 57 1.77 3.68 -9.50
CA LEU A 57 2.97 3.12 -8.87
C LEU A 57 3.27 1.74 -9.46
N GLU A 58 4.30 1.66 -10.29
CA GLU A 58 4.65 0.47 -11.08
C GLU A 58 4.82 -0.79 -10.22
N GLY A 59 5.47 -0.67 -9.06
CA GLY A 59 5.69 -1.78 -8.14
C GLY A 59 4.40 -2.38 -7.61
N PHE A 60 3.43 -1.54 -7.27
CA PHE A 60 2.14 -1.99 -6.78
C PHE A 60 1.32 -2.69 -7.88
N GLN A 61 1.29 -2.12 -9.09
CA GLN A 61 0.64 -2.76 -10.23
C GLN A 61 1.27 -4.09 -10.60
N MET A 62 2.60 -4.17 -10.55
CA MET A 62 3.32 -5.41 -10.78
C MET A 62 2.93 -6.48 -9.76
N LEU A 63 2.83 -6.13 -8.48
CA LEU A 63 2.38 -7.05 -7.43
C LEU A 63 0.97 -7.57 -7.68
N ILE A 64 0.02 -6.69 -7.98
CA ILE A 64 -1.37 -7.10 -8.26
C ILE A 64 -1.45 -8.03 -9.47
N ARG A 65 -0.81 -7.66 -10.58
CA ARG A 65 -0.81 -8.49 -11.80
C ARG A 65 -0.17 -9.86 -11.60
N SER A 66 0.78 -9.94 -10.69
CA SER A 66 1.54 -11.17 -10.42
C SER A 66 1.01 -11.98 -9.26
N ALA A 67 0.02 -11.48 -8.50
CA ALA A 67 -0.48 -12.11 -7.28
C ALA A 67 -1.11 -13.50 -7.51
N ALA A 68 -1.55 -13.80 -8.73
CA ALA A 68 -2.04 -15.13 -9.12
C ALA A 68 -0.92 -16.19 -9.17
N SER A 69 0.33 -15.79 -9.26
CA SER A 69 1.49 -16.68 -9.19
C SER A 69 1.94 -16.86 -7.74
N GLU A 70 1.99 -18.09 -7.26
CA GLU A 70 2.39 -18.40 -5.87
C GLU A 70 3.81 -17.86 -5.54
N SER A 71 4.76 -18.02 -6.44
CA SER A 71 6.12 -17.52 -6.25
C SER A 71 6.18 -16.00 -6.22
N ALA A 72 5.43 -15.32 -7.09
CA ALA A 72 5.36 -13.87 -7.10
C ALA A 72 4.62 -13.31 -5.87
N ALA A 73 3.54 -13.96 -5.45
CA ALA A 73 2.83 -13.60 -4.22
C ALA A 73 3.72 -13.73 -2.99
N ARG A 74 4.53 -14.78 -2.90
CA ARG A 74 5.51 -14.99 -1.82
C ARG A 74 6.56 -13.87 -1.78
N ILE A 75 7.12 -13.50 -2.94
CA ILE A 75 8.10 -12.42 -3.06
C ILE A 75 7.45 -11.09 -2.68
N GLY A 76 6.28 -10.78 -3.20
CA GLY A 76 5.54 -9.56 -2.88
C GLY A 76 5.23 -9.44 -1.39
N ARG A 77 4.79 -10.53 -0.76
CA ARG A 77 4.54 -10.58 0.68
C ARG A 77 5.80 -10.26 1.48
N ALA A 78 6.94 -10.87 1.12
CA ALA A 78 8.21 -10.64 1.79
C ALA A 78 8.68 -9.17 1.67
N GLU A 79 8.50 -8.54 0.50
CA GLU A 79 8.85 -7.14 0.29
C GLU A 79 7.93 -6.19 1.07
N ILE A 80 6.61 -6.44 1.08
CA ILE A 80 5.65 -5.68 1.88
C ILE A 80 6.00 -5.78 3.36
N ASP A 81 6.20 -6.99 3.86
CA ASP A 81 6.50 -7.25 5.26
C ASP A 81 7.79 -6.53 5.72
N LYS A 82 8.83 -6.65 4.92
CA LYS A 82 10.13 -6.04 5.20
C LYS A 82 10.11 -4.51 5.20
N ARG A 83 9.39 -3.89 4.24
CA ARG A 83 9.49 -2.45 4.00
C ARG A 83 8.40 -1.64 4.69
N TYR A 84 7.20 -2.19 4.77
CA TYR A 84 6.02 -1.41 5.16
C TYR A 84 5.36 -1.95 6.41
N GLN A 85 5.05 -3.25 6.44
CA GLN A 85 4.31 -3.87 7.52
C GLN A 85 5.00 -3.68 8.87
N LYS A 86 6.30 -3.94 8.92
CA LYS A 86 7.11 -3.77 10.13
C LYS A 86 7.11 -2.31 10.59
N LEU A 87 7.43 -1.38 9.68
CA LEU A 87 7.51 0.05 9.97
C LEU A 87 6.18 0.57 10.54
N LEU A 88 5.07 0.24 9.88
CA LEU A 88 3.76 0.68 10.32
C LEU A 88 3.35 0.01 11.64
N THR A 89 3.59 -1.29 11.79
CA THR A 89 3.30 -2.01 13.05
C THR A 89 4.03 -1.38 14.24
N GLU A 90 5.31 -1.05 14.07
CA GLU A 90 6.12 -0.41 15.11
C GLU A 90 5.66 1.02 15.45
N SER A 91 4.99 1.70 14.52
CA SER A 91 4.42 3.04 14.75
C SER A 91 3.08 3.02 15.49
N LEU A 92 2.41 1.86 15.52
CA LEU A 92 1.11 1.70 16.16
C LEU A 92 1.25 1.27 17.63
N ARG A 93 0.38 1.79 18.47
CA ARG A 93 0.27 1.39 19.86
C ARG A 93 -0.99 0.56 20.11
N GLY A 94 -0.99 -0.21 21.20
CA GLY A 94 -2.14 -1.00 21.64
C GLY A 94 -2.28 -2.34 20.92
N PRO A 95 -3.38 -3.05 21.16
CA PRO A 95 -3.59 -4.40 20.66
C PRO A 95 -3.77 -4.45 19.15
N ARG A 96 -3.49 -5.61 18.57
CA ARG A 96 -3.71 -5.90 17.15
C ARG A 96 -2.99 -4.92 16.20
N ALA A 97 -1.82 -4.40 16.59
CA ALA A 97 -1.06 -3.45 15.78
C ALA A 97 -0.70 -4.02 14.40
N ALA A 98 -0.33 -5.30 14.32
CA ALA A 98 0.02 -5.95 13.06
C ALA A 98 -1.20 -6.09 12.11
N GLU A 99 -2.35 -6.48 12.65
CA GLU A 99 -3.59 -6.59 11.87
C GLU A 99 -4.09 -5.23 11.39
N ARG A 100 -4.03 -4.22 12.26
CA ARG A 100 -4.39 -2.84 11.89
C ARG A 100 -3.46 -2.29 10.82
N ALA A 101 -2.16 -2.53 10.93
CA ALA A 101 -1.19 -2.17 9.90
C ALA A 101 -1.50 -2.84 8.56
N ALA A 102 -1.83 -4.14 8.57
CA ALA A 102 -2.23 -4.86 7.36
C ALA A 102 -3.51 -4.30 6.73
N LEU A 103 -4.48 -3.87 7.54
CA LEU A 103 -5.70 -3.23 7.07
C LEU A 103 -5.46 -1.84 6.47
N VAL A 104 -4.51 -1.06 7.00
CA VAL A 104 -4.06 0.19 6.36
C VAL A 104 -3.55 -0.10 4.95
N PHE A 105 -2.74 -1.15 4.79
CA PHE A 105 -2.26 -1.58 3.48
C PHE A 105 -3.39 -1.98 2.55
N ALA A 106 -4.34 -2.78 3.03
CA ALA A 106 -5.50 -3.20 2.24
C ALA A 106 -6.32 -2.00 1.76
N LEU A 107 -6.51 -0.99 2.62
CA LEU A 107 -7.20 0.25 2.28
C LEU A 107 -6.45 1.02 1.19
N VAL A 108 -5.16 1.24 1.37
CA VAL A 108 -4.30 1.93 0.39
C VAL A 108 -4.32 1.19 -0.95
N ALA A 109 -4.08 -0.10 -0.93
CA ALA A 109 -4.07 -0.94 -2.12
C ALA A 109 -5.43 -0.94 -2.85
N GLY A 110 -6.52 -1.05 -2.10
CA GLY A 110 -7.87 -1.03 -2.64
C GLY A 110 -8.21 0.30 -3.32
N VAL A 111 -7.94 1.42 -2.65
CA VAL A 111 -8.18 2.77 -3.23
C VAL A 111 -7.35 2.97 -4.50
N GLN A 112 -6.07 2.60 -4.45
CA GLN A 112 -5.18 2.75 -5.60
C GLN A 112 -5.65 1.90 -6.79
N PHE A 113 -5.97 0.64 -6.55
CA PHE A 113 -6.45 -0.27 -7.60
C PHE A 113 -7.76 0.20 -8.22
N MET A 114 -8.74 0.56 -7.38
CA MET A 114 -10.05 1.01 -7.85
C MET A 114 -9.99 2.35 -8.58
N ARG A 115 -9.07 3.23 -8.19
CA ARG A 115 -8.96 4.57 -8.73
C ARG A 115 -8.07 4.66 -9.97
N GLN A 116 -6.98 3.89 -10.02
CA GLN A 116 -5.98 3.98 -11.09
C GLN A 116 -5.99 2.81 -12.07
N SER A 117 -6.47 1.63 -11.67
CA SER A 117 -6.48 0.45 -12.54
C SER A 117 -7.87 0.15 -13.11
N LEU A 118 -8.90 0.18 -12.27
CA LEU A 118 -10.29 -0.01 -12.71
C LEU A 118 -11.00 1.30 -13.06
N GLU A 119 -10.44 2.44 -12.65
CA GLU A 119 -10.99 3.77 -12.91
C GLU A 119 -12.47 3.90 -12.52
N LEU A 120 -12.83 3.37 -11.34
CA LEU A 120 -14.19 3.37 -10.86
C LEU A 120 -14.76 4.80 -10.81
N PRO A 121 -15.83 5.12 -11.56
CA PRO A 121 -16.29 6.50 -11.73
C PRO A 121 -16.62 7.24 -10.43
N ALA A 122 -17.11 6.53 -9.42
CA ALA A 122 -17.41 7.11 -8.11
C ALA A 122 -16.14 7.61 -7.38
N LEU A 123 -14.98 7.03 -7.68
CA LEU A 123 -13.70 7.42 -7.08
C LEU A 123 -12.89 8.38 -7.97
N THR A 124 -12.99 8.24 -9.28
CA THR A 124 -12.26 9.11 -10.23
C THR A 124 -12.86 10.48 -10.38
N LYS A 125 -14.20 10.60 -10.25
CA LYS A 125 -14.93 11.85 -10.33
C LYS A 125 -15.10 12.57 -8.99
N ALA A 126 -14.82 11.90 -7.89
CA ALA A 126 -14.89 12.50 -6.56
C ALA A 126 -13.79 13.57 -6.39
N THR A 127 -14.12 14.66 -5.71
CA THR A 127 -13.13 15.70 -5.40
C THR A 127 -12.12 15.20 -4.38
N PRO A 128 -10.86 15.69 -4.41
CA PRO A 128 -9.87 15.37 -3.40
C PRO A 128 -10.36 15.60 -1.96
N ALA A 129 -11.09 16.69 -1.74
CA ALA A 129 -11.66 17.03 -0.43
C ALA A 129 -12.67 15.97 0.04
N CYS A 130 -13.55 15.52 -0.86
CA CYS A 130 -14.55 14.48 -0.55
C CYS A 130 -13.84 13.16 -0.17
N LEU A 131 -12.89 12.71 -0.97
CA LEU A 131 -12.16 11.47 -0.68
C LEU A 131 -11.34 11.56 0.61
N THR A 132 -10.68 12.69 0.84
CA THR A 132 -9.93 12.90 2.08
C THR A 132 -10.86 12.84 3.31
N ALA A 133 -12.02 13.50 3.23
CA ALA A 133 -12.99 13.50 4.32
C ALA A 133 -13.53 12.09 4.65
N LEU A 134 -13.71 11.24 3.62
CA LEU A 134 -14.17 9.86 3.79
C LEU A 134 -13.07 8.93 4.28
N LEU A 135 -11.83 9.12 3.85
CA LEU A 135 -10.70 8.26 4.20
C LEU A 135 -10.14 8.57 5.59
N THR A 136 -10.17 9.82 6.03
CA THR A 136 -9.60 10.22 7.32
C THR A 136 -10.14 9.40 8.49
N PRO A 137 -11.46 9.24 8.70
CA PRO A 137 -11.97 8.46 9.82
C PRO A 137 -11.61 6.96 9.72
N LEU A 138 -11.43 6.41 8.50
CA LEU A 138 -10.99 5.04 8.32
C LEU A 138 -9.53 4.86 8.78
N PHE A 139 -8.67 5.82 8.45
CA PHE A 139 -7.32 5.82 8.96
C PHE A 139 -7.27 6.09 10.48
N GLU A 140 -8.09 6.98 11.01
CA GLU A 140 -8.19 7.22 12.45
C GLU A 140 -8.49 5.93 13.20
N GLU A 141 -9.50 5.18 12.78
CA GLU A 141 -9.87 3.91 13.41
C GLU A 141 -8.73 2.89 13.40
N LEU A 142 -7.96 2.84 12.30
CA LEU A 142 -6.86 1.89 12.17
C LEU A 142 -5.58 2.34 12.87
N LEU A 143 -5.30 3.63 12.93
CA LEU A 143 -4.06 4.18 13.48
C LEU A 143 -4.17 4.52 14.97
N GLU A 144 -5.32 5.05 15.36
CA GLU A 144 -5.62 5.49 16.73
C GLU A 144 -6.36 4.37 17.45
N ASN A 145 -5.78 3.68 18.34
CA ASN A 145 -6.48 2.63 19.10
C ASN A 145 -7.49 3.28 20.04
N HIS A 146 -8.71 3.44 19.59
CA HIS A 146 -9.83 3.89 20.44
C HIS A 146 -10.36 2.72 21.27
N GLY A 147 -9.51 2.07 22.03
CA GLY A 147 -9.74 0.95 22.91
C GLY A 147 -11.20 0.47 23.07
N ALA A 148 -11.48 -0.70 22.50
CA ALA A 148 -12.59 -1.52 22.97
C ALA A 148 -12.12 -2.41 24.11
#